data_ae12fab17da90e5c19acb1175aabd6de
#
_entry.id   ae12fab17da90e5c19acb1175aabd6de
#
_cell.length_a   1.000
_cell.length_b   1.000
_cell.length_c   1.000
_cell.angle_alpha   90.00
_cell.angle_beta   90.00
_cell.angle_gamma   90.00
#
_symmetry.space_group_name_H-M   'P 1'
#
loop_
_entity.id
_entity.type
_entity.pdbx_description
1 polymer ?
#
loop_
_entity_poly.entity_id
_entity_poly.type
_entity_poly.pdbx_seq_one_letter_code
_entity_poly.pdbx_strand_id
1 'polypeptide(L)'
;MGFEILEPADFGIAVIEAVHDASYLAFLKAAHQEWKRMPEDWGDEVISNVYVYENNPLRGVLAQAARYLADGSCPVGAHTWRSAYWSAQSAAAAADAIKGRCRQTYSLCRPPGHHARADRAGGFCYLNNAAIAAEVLRRAHGRVAIFDTDMHHGQGIQEIFYSRADILYVSIHGDPTNFYPVVTGYQEERGKGAGLGFNVNLPMPHGSTEAAFFERVGEALQELERFKPDALVLALGFDIYEDDPQSQVSVTTDGFERLGSAIGALTIPIVIVQEGGYHMESIEANARAFFSGFLSRRR
;
A
#
# COMPACT_ATOMS: atom_id res chain seq x y z
N MET A 1 11.34 -21.43 9.82
CA MET A 1 11.75 -20.59 8.67
C MET A 1 12.90 -19.71 9.14
N GLY A 2 14.02 -19.65 8.40
CA GLY A 2 15.14 -18.77 8.74
C GLY A 2 15.05 -17.50 7.91
N PHE A 3 14.60 -16.40 8.52
CA PHE A 3 14.70 -15.07 7.95
C PHE A 3 15.86 -14.34 8.61
N GLU A 4 16.64 -13.62 7.83
CA GLU A 4 17.53 -12.61 8.34
C GLU A 4 16.73 -11.33 8.61
N ILE A 5 16.76 -10.84 9.84
CA ILE A 5 16.09 -9.61 10.25
C ILE A 5 17.11 -8.48 10.18
N LEU A 6 16.81 -7.45 9.39
CA LEU A 6 17.63 -6.28 9.21
C LEU A 6 16.92 -5.03 9.72
N GLU A 7 17.64 -4.15 10.37
CA GLU A 7 17.16 -2.79 10.64
C GLU A 7 17.25 -1.96 9.35
N PRO A 8 16.23 -1.16 9.03
CA PRO A 8 16.26 -0.34 7.82
C PRO A 8 17.31 0.77 7.93
N ALA A 9 18.08 0.97 6.86
CA ALA A 9 18.91 2.15 6.72
C ALA A 9 18.05 3.39 6.47
N ASP A 10 18.56 4.56 6.85
CA ASP A 10 17.94 5.85 6.52
C ASP A 10 18.42 6.32 5.13
N PHE A 11 17.54 6.29 4.15
CA PHE A 11 17.78 6.79 2.79
C PHE A 11 17.48 8.29 2.65
N GLY A 12 17.10 8.95 3.74
CA GLY A 12 16.72 10.34 3.75
C GLY A 12 15.34 10.61 3.13
N ILE A 13 15.00 11.89 3.07
CA ILE A 13 13.66 12.32 2.61
C ILE A 13 13.47 12.13 1.09
N ALA A 14 14.54 12.12 0.30
CA ALA A 14 14.47 12.11 -1.16
C ALA A 14 13.76 10.85 -1.75
N VAL A 15 13.77 9.72 -1.05
CA VAL A 15 13.04 8.52 -1.49
C VAL A 15 11.53 8.69 -1.30
N ILE A 16 11.11 9.49 -0.31
CA ILE A 16 9.72 9.81 -0.01
C ILE A 16 9.22 10.94 -0.94
N GLU A 17 10.03 11.95 -1.20
CA GLU A 17 9.73 13.04 -2.14
C GLU A 17 9.62 12.57 -3.59
N ALA A 18 10.15 11.40 -3.93
CA ALA A 18 9.93 10.78 -5.24
C ALA A 18 8.46 10.39 -5.48
N VAL A 19 7.66 10.29 -4.42
CA VAL A 19 6.26 9.83 -4.43
C VAL A 19 5.31 10.90 -3.92
N HIS A 20 5.71 11.68 -2.92
CA HIS A 20 4.84 12.60 -2.20
C HIS A 20 5.24 14.06 -2.39
N ASP A 21 4.22 14.92 -2.42
CA ASP A 21 4.39 16.36 -2.54
C ASP A 21 5.07 16.96 -1.30
N ALA A 22 6.04 17.86 -1.53
CA ALA A 22 6.80 18.50 -0.47
C ALA A 22 5.92 19.26 0.54
N SER A 23 4.83 19.88 0.08
CA SER A 23 3.88 20.60 0.93
C SER A 23 3.11 19.67 1.88
N TYR A 24 2.73 18.49 1.39
CA TYR A 24 2.10 17.45 2.20
C TYR A 24 3.07 16.89 3.26
N LEU A 25 4.32 16.61 2.87
CA LEU A 25 5.36 16.15 3.79
C LEU A 25 5.67 17.18 4.89
N ALA A 26 5.70 18.46 4.53
CA ALA A 26 5.88 19.56 5.49
C ALA A 26 4.72 19.59 6.50
N PHE A 27 3.47 19.42 6.03
CA PHE A 27 2.31 19.31 6.92
C PHE A 27 2.45 18.12 7.88
N LEU A 28 2.66 16.90 7.39
CA LEU A 28 2.78 15.71 8.26
C LEU A 28 3.84 15.87 9.34
N LYS A 29 4.96 16.53 9.01
CA LYS A 29 6.07 16.76 9.94
C LYS A 29 5.75 17.79 11.03
N ALA A 30 4.98 18.83 10.70
CA ALA A 30 4.72 19.96 11.59
C ALA A 30 3.34 19.91 12.27
N ALA A 31 2.38 19.19 11.68
CA ALA A 31 0.96 19.28 12.02
C ALA A 31 0.65 19.15 13.51
N HIS A 32 1.18 18.14 14.18
CA HIS A 32 0.92 17.93 15.60
C HIS A 32 1.47 19.08 16.46
N GLN A 33 2.67 19.59 16.16
CA GLN A 33 3.24 20.72 16.93
C GLN A 33 2.43 22.00 16.73
N GLU A 34 1.98 22.26 15.51
CA GLU A 34 1.15 23.44 15.20
C GLU A 34 -0.23 23.31 15.85
N TRP A 35 -0.81 22.10 15.88
CA TRP A 35 -2.05 21.79 16.55
C TRP A 35 -1.99 22.10 18.04
N LYS A 36 -0.95 21.66 18.73
CA LYS A 36 -0.74 21.90 20.16
C LYS A 36 -0.42 23.38 20.51
N ARG A 37 -0.13 24.22 19.51
CA ARG A 37 0.07 25.67 19.67
C ARG A 37 -1.21 26.49 19.49
N MET A 38 -2.29 25.86 19.03
CA MET A 38 -3.57 26.57 18.90
C MET A 38 -4.04 27.08 20.26
N PRO A 39 -4.71 28.24 20.31
CA PRO A 39 -5.16 28.83 21.59
C PRO A 39 -6.23 28.03 22.30
N GLU A 40 -7.01 27.24 21.55
CA GLU A 40 -8.05 26.36 22.04
C GLU A 40 -7.55 24.92 22.10
N ASP A 41 -7.99 24.14 23.08
CA ASP A 41 -7.70 22.73 23.17
C ASP A 41 -8.62 21.94 22.23
N TRP A 42 -8.05 21.40 21.17
CA TRP A 42 -8.72 20.57 20.17
C TRP A 42 -8.39 19.08 20.34
N GLY A 43 -7.83 18.69 21.50
CA GLY A 43 -7.42 17.31 21.77
C GLY A 43 -5.96 17.04 21.36
N ASP A 44 -5.58 15.74 21.43
CA ASP A 44 -4.19 15.33 21.27
C ASP A 44 -3.79 14.97 19.83
N GLU A 45 -4.75 14.88 18.93
CA GLU A 45 -4.50 14.46 17.55
C GLU A 45 -5.09 15.44 16.55
N VAL A 46 -4.35 15.71 15.49
CA VAL A 46 -4.84 16.50 14.35
C VAL A 46 -5.86 15.68 13.59
N ILE A 47 -7.06 16.18 13.55
CA ILE A 47 -8.18 15.61 12.77
C ILE A 47 -8.83 16.71 11.94
N SER A 48 -9.58 16.35 10.92
CA SER A 48 -10.40 17.30 10.18
C SER A 48 -11.86 16.85 10.13
N ASN A 49 -12.75 17.79 10.38
CA ASN A 49 -14.20 17.64 10.14
C ASN A 49 -14.66 18.50 8.95
N VAL A 50 -13.71 19.13 8.25
CA VAL A 50 -13.93 19.92 7.04
C VAL A 50 -13.01 19.39 5.96
N TYR A 51 -13.48 19.29 4.73
CA TYR A 51 -12.70 18.81 3.58
C TYR A 51 -12.68 19.86 2.50
N VAL A 52 -11.46 20.13 1.98
CA VAL A 52 -11.22 21.14 0.94
C VAL A 52 -11.19 20.47 -0.42
N TYR A 53 -12.00 20.97 -1.34
CA TYR A 53 -12.10 20.46 -2.73
C TYR A 53 -11.37 21.32 -3.76
N GLU A 54 -10.98 22.54 -3.37
CA GLU A 54 -10.36 23.54 -4.26
C GLU A 54 -8.97 23.96 -3.75
N ASN A 55 -8.16 24.54 -4.63
CA ASN A 55 -6.83 25.05 -4.30
C ASN A 55 -6.91 26.42 -3.60
N ASN A 56 -7.55 26.47 -2.46
CA ASN A 56 -7.61 27.68 -1.64
C ASN A 56 -6.32 27.88 -0.80
N PRO A 57 -5.98 29.11 -0.41
CA PRO A 57 -4.88 29.35 0.50
C PRO A 57 -5.09 28.66 1.84
N LEU A 58 -4.17 27.76 2.24
CA LEU A 58 -4.25 27.00 3.48
C LEU A 58 -3.63 27.78 4.62
N ARG A 59 -4.46 28.51 5.37
CA ARG A 59 -4.00 29.30 6.52
C ARG A 59 -4.24 28.53 7.81
N GLY A 60 -3.13 28.16 8.48
CA GLY A 60 -3.16 27.42 9.74
C GLY A 60 -3.41 25.91 9.58
N VAL A 61 -3.14 25.19 10.66
CA VAL A 61 -3.16 23.71 10.69
C VAL A 61 -4.54 23.13 10.44
N LEU A 62 -5.64 23.79 10.81
CA LEU A 62 -7.00 23.33 10.52
C LEU A 62 -7.29 23.27 9.02
N ALA A 63 -6.91 24.33 8.28
CA ALA A 63 -7.08 24.36 6.83
C ALA A 63 -6.15 23.35 6.13
N GLN A 64 -4.94 23.17 6.65
CA GLN A 64 -4.01 22.15 6.16
C GLN A 64 -4.55 20.73 6.44
N ALA A 65 -5.07 20.46 7.63
CA ALA A 65 -5.73 19.18 7.94
C ALA A 65 -6.90 18.91 7.00
N ALA A 66 -7.74 19.92 6.71
CA ALA A 66 -8.84 19.81 5.75
C ALA A 66 -8.38 19.44 4.34
N ARG A 67 -7.16 19.80 3.95
CA ARG A 67 -6.58 19.53 2.62
C ARG A 67 -5.83 18.21 2.55
N TYR A 68 -5.07 17.88 3.59
CA TYR A 68 -4.10 16.79 3.58
C TYR A 68 -4.59 15.51 4.27
N LEU A 69 -5.74 15.51 4.93
CA LEU A 69 -6.42 14.34 5.47
C LEU A 69 -7.66 14.05 4.60
N ALA A 70 -7.64 12.95 3.85
CA ALA A 70 -8.71 12.63 2.91
C ALA A 70 -9.99 12.15 3.61
N ASP A 71 -9.83 11.58 4.80
CA ASP A 71 -10.91 11.03 5.62
C ASP A 71 -10.58 11.06 7.11
N GLY A 72 -11.49 10.58 7.95
CA GLY A 72 -11.33 10.57 9.41
C GLY A 72 -10.46 9.45 9.97
N SER A 73 -9.86 8.60 9.13
CA SER A 73 -9.12 7.42 9.57
C SER A 73 -7.61 7.67 9.80
N CYS A 74 -7.12 8.88 9.52
CA CYS A 74 -5.72 9.24 9.60
C CYS A 74 -5.45 10.40 10.59
N PRO A 75 -5.74 10.26 11.89
CA PRO A 75 -5.39 11.27 12.87
C PRO A 75 -3.85 11.41 12.98
N VAL A 76 -3.34 12.64 13.13
CA VAL A 76 -1.90 12.88 13.24
C VAL A 76 -1.53 13.20 14.69
N GLY A 77 -0.97 12.23 15.39
CA GLY A 77 -0.46 12.35 16.75
C GLY A 77 1.03 12.67 16.80
N ALA A 78 1.57 12.76 18.02
CA ALA A 78 2.96 13.13 18.31
C ALA A 78 4.02 12.25 17.60
N HIS A 79 3.70 10.99 17.36
CA HIS A 79 4.63 10.01 16.80
C HIS A 79 4.32 9.59 15.36
N THR A 80 3.22 10.09 14.79
CA THR A 80 2.74 9.66 13.46
C THR A 80 3.79 9.88 12.38
N TRP A 81 4.39 11.07 12.29
CA TRP A 81 5.44 11.34 11.32
C TRP A 81 6.61 10.36 11.44
N ARG A 82 7.10 10.15 12.66
CA ARG A 82 8.24 9.25 12.89
C ARG A 82 7.92 7.81 12.48
N SER A 83 6.74 7.32 12.84
CA SER A 83 6.30 5.98 12.48
C SER A 83 6.13 5.80 10.97
N ALA A 84 5.47 6.76 10.31
CA ALA A 84 5.31 6.74 8.86
C ALA A 84 6.65 6.85 8.13
N TYR A 85 7.56 7.73 8.59
CA TYR A 85 8.89 7.88 8.03
C TYR A 85 9.68 6.57 8.05
N TRP A 86 9.75 5.89 9.20
CA TRP A 86 10.48 4.62 9.32
C TRP A 86 9.79 3.46 8.62
N SER A 87 8.45 3.47 8.51
CA SER A 87 7.73 2.53 7.64
C SER A 87 8.15 2.68 6.18
N ALA A 88 8.23 3.92 5.68
CA ALA A 88 8.70 4.23 4.33
C ALA A 88 10.17 3.86 4.13
N GLN A 89 11.05 4.14 5.10
CA GLN A 89 12.47 3.73 5.03
C GLN A 89 12.62 2.20 5.02
N SER A 90 11.76 1.47 5.74
CA SER A 90 11.75 -0.01 5.71
C SER A 90 11.41 -0.54 4.31
N ALA A 91 10.42 0.05 3.65
CA ALA A 91 10.07 -0.32 2.27
C ALA A 91 11.19 0.03 1.28
N ALA A 92 11.82 1.21 1.43
CA ALA A 92 12.96 1.61 0.61
C ALA A 92 14.16 0.68 0.81
N ALA A 93 14.47 0.29 2.08
CA ALA A 93 15.55 -0.63 2.39
C ALA A 93 15.30 -2.03 1.81
N ALA A 94 14.07 -2.53 1.91
CA ALA A 94 13.67 -3.80 1.32
C ALA A 94 13.86 -3.79 -0.22
N ALA A 95 13.49 -2.70 -0.88
CA ALA A 95 13.67 -2.55 -2.33
C ALA A 95 15.16 -2.40 -2.72
N ASP A 96 15.95 -1.68 -1.91
CA ASP A 96 17.40 -1.53 -2.19
C ASP A 96 18.14 -2.85 -2.05
N ALA A 97 17.77 -3.70 -1.10
CA ALA A 97 18.39 -5.02 -0.88
C ALA A 97 18.23 -5.98 -2.09
N ILE A 98 17.19 -5.78 -2.91
CA ILE A 98 16.97 -6.56 -4.15
C ILE A 98 18.07 -6.35 -5.21
N LYS A 99 18.79 -5.24 -5.19
CA LYS A 99 19.85 -4.92 -6.17
C LYS A 99 21.05 -5.87 -6.12
N GLY A 100 21.20 -6.60 -5.01
CA GLY A 100 22.32 -7.53 -4.80
C GLY A 100 21.96 -8.98 -5.14
N ARG A 101 22.38 -9.90 -4.27
CA ARG A 101 22.07 -11.33 -4.38
C ARG A 101 20.69 -11.68 -3.80
N CYS A 102 20.11 -10.78 -3.02
CA CYS A 102 18.78 -10.97 -2.44
C CYS A 102 17.73 -10.84 -3.54
N ARG A 103 16.86 -11.84 -3.65
CA ARG A 103 15.76 -11.83 -4.63
C ARG A 103 14.39 -11.64 -3.98
N GLN A 104 14.34 -11.58 -2.67
CA GLN A 104 13.10 -11.54 -1.90
C GLN A 104 13.33 -10.79 -0.61
N THR A 105 12.48 -9.84 -0.34
CA THR A 105 12.48 -9.07 0.90
C THR A 105 11.06 -8.90 1.41
N TYR A 106 10.92 -8.75 2.72
CA TYR A 106 9.66 -8.43 3.36
C TYR A 106 9.82 -7.23 4.28
N SER A 107 9.05 -6.19 4.03
CA SER A 107 9.00 -4.99 4.83
C SER A 107 7.79 -5.02 5.77
N LEU A 108 8.06 -5.02 7.06
CA LEU A 108 7.06 -4.92 8.14
C LEU A 108 6.64 -3.46 8.29
N CYS A 109 5.76 -2.99 7.41
CA CYS A 109 5.29 -1.62 7.39
C CYS A 109 4.14 -1.40 8.40
N ARG A 110 4.34 -0.42 9.30
CA ARG A 110 3.31 0.11 10.19
C ARG A 110 3.63 1.56 10.53
N PRO A 111 2.76 2.50 10.09
CA PRO A 111 1.47 2.34 9.39
C PRO A 111 1.60 1.72 7.98
N PRO A 112 0.47 1.19 7.42
CA PRO A 112 0.39 0.74 6.04
C PRO A 112 0.50 1.93 5.07
N GLY A 113 0.43 1.69 3.75
CA GLY A 113 0.77 2.74 2.79
C GLY A 113 -0.13 2.88 1.57
N HIS A 114 -0.79 1.83 1.09
CA HIS A 114 -1.37 1.79 -0.27
C HIS A 114 -2.48 2.82 -0.53
N HIS A 115 -3.15 3.32 0.51
CA HIS A 115 -4.16 4.37 0.40
C HIS A 115 -3.58 5.79 0.36
N ALA A 116 -2.35 6.02 0.85
CA ALA A 116 -1.75 7.34 0.85
C ALA A 116 -1.52 7.84 -0.58
N ARG A 117 -2.13 8.99 -0.93
CA ARG A 117 -1.96 9.65 -2.21
C ARG A 117 -0.69 10.48 -2.22
N ALA A 118 -0.32 11.03 -3.36
CA ALA A 118 0.86 11.90 -3.44
C ALA A 118 0.77 13.09 -2.48
N ASP A 119 -0.43 13.60 -2.24
CA ASP A 119 -0.67 14.85 -1.52
C ASP A 119 -1.59 14.72 -0.30
N ARG A 120 -1.96 13.50 0.15
CA ARG A 120 -2.83 13.36 1.33
C ARG A 120 -2.85 11.95 1.92
N ALA A 121 -3.08 11.89 3.25
CA ALA A 121 -3.32 10.67 4.00
C ALA A 121 -4.77 10.20 3.86
N GLY A 122 -5.00 8.90 4.01
CA GLY A 122 -6.33 8.27 4.05
C GLY A 122 -6.21 6.78 4.33
N GLY A 123 -7.29 6.13 4.81
CA GLY A 123 -7.32 4.69 5.04
C GLY A 123 -6.20 4.16 5.93
N PHE A 124 -5.90 4.82 7.06
CA PHE A 124 -4.79 4.50 7.96
C PHE A 124 -3.39 4.73 7.40
N CYS A 125 -3.26 5.19 6.15
CA CYS A 125 -2.01 5.34 5.41
C CYS A 125 -1.57 6.81 5.35
N TYR A 126 -0.30 7.06 5.68
CA TYR A 126 0.30 8.40 5.64
C TYR A 126 1.34 8.56 4.53
N LEU A 127 2.19 7.56 4.31
CA LEU A 127 3.16 7.51 3.22
C LEU A 127 2.97 6.21 2.45
N ASN A 128 3.05 6.26 1.12
CA ASN A 128 2.79 5.11 0.27
C ASN A 128 4.03 4.20 0.17
N ASN A 129 4.12 3.25 1.08
CA ASN A 129 5.26 2.35 1.22
C ASN A 129 5.51 1.53 -0.06
N ALA A 130 4.44 0.98 -0.66
CA ALA A 130 4.52 0.20 -1.89
C ALA A 130 4.99 1.04 -3.09
N ALA A 131 4.49 2.28 -3.22
CA ALA A 131 4.92 3.20 -4.27
C ALA A 131 6.39 3.62 -4.09
N ILE A 132 6.83 3.88 -2.85
CA ILE A 132 8.24 4.19 -2.54
C ILE A 132 9.15 3.01 -2.90
N ALA A 133 8.77 1.78 -2.54
CA ALA A 133 9.52 0.58 -2.92
C ALA A 133 9.60 0.44 -4.45
N ALA A 134 8.50 0.67 -5.17
CA ALA A 134 8.45 0.62 -6.62
C ALA A 134 9.38 1.67 -7.27
N GLU A 135 9.41 2.91 -6.75
CA GLU A 135 10.32 3.95 -7.25
C GLU A 135 11.80 3.62 -6.98
N VAL A 136 12.12 3.02 -5.84
CA VAL A 136 13.48 2.55 -5.57
C VAL A 136 13.88 1.43 -6.54
N LEU A 137 13.01 0.45 -6.79
CA LEU A 137 13.23 -0.61 -7.77
C LEU A 137 13.39 -0.06 -9.19
N ARG A 138 12.59 0.93 -9.58
CA ARG A 138 12.63 1.57 -10.89
C ARG A 138 14.01 2.16 -11.25
N ARG A 139 14.82 2.52 -10.26
CA ARG A 139 16.20 3.02 -10.51
C ARG A 139 17.11 1.95 -11.09
N ALA A 140 16.82 0.66 -10.86
CA ALA A 140 17.61 -0.47 -11.33
C ALA A 140 16.89 -1.35 -12.36
N HIS A 141 15.58 -1.22 -12.48
CA HIS A 141 14.71 -2.06 -13.31
C HIS A 141 13.93 -1.22 -14.31
N GLY A 142 13.77 -1.69 -15.54
CA GLY A 142 13.07 -0.97 -16.61
C GLY A 142 11.56 -0.91 -16.37
N ARG A 143 10.97 -2.02 -15.92
CA ARG A 143 9.53 -2.18 -15.65
C ARG A 143 9.32 -2.80 -14.29
N VAL A 144 8.46 -2.20 -13.48
CA VAL A 144 8.09 -2.71 -12.16
C VAL A 144 6.59 -2.91 -12.13
N ALA A 145 6.12 -4.02 -11.56
CA ALA A 145 4.72 -4.22 -11.24
C ALA A 145 4.48 -4.05 -9.75
N ILE A 146 3.30 -3.55 -9.40
CA ILE A 146 2.75 -3.58 -8.04
C ILE A 146 1.52 -4.47 -8.11
N PHE A 147 1.51 -5.55 -7.34
CA PHE A 147 0.35 -6.41 -7.17
C PHE A 147 -0.17 -6.22 -5.75
N ASP A 148 -1.39 -5.75 -5.65
CA ASP A 148 -2.06 -5.43 -4.39
C ASP A 148 -3.11 -6.50 -4.09
N THR A 149 -3.00 -7.12 -2.92
CA THR A 149 -3.90 -8.18 -2.46
C THR A 149 -4.56 -7.82 -1.12
N ASP A 150 -4.48 -6.56 -0.72
CA ASP A 150 -5.27 -6.03 0.40
C ASP A 150 -6.77 -6.05 0.04
N MET A 151 -7.62 -6.21 1.04
CA MET A 151 -9.08 -6.25 0.84
C MET A 151 -9.62 -4.95 0.25
N HIS A 152 -8.95 -3.83 0.53
CA HIS A 152 -9.33 -2.51 0.08
C HIS A 152 -8.52 -2.09 -1.16
N HIS A 153 -9.16 -1.37 -2.07
CA HIS A 153 -8.44 -0.81 -3.21
C HIS A 153 -7.39 0.23 -2.78
N GLY A 154 -6.16 0.07 -3.25
CA GLY A 154 -5.05 1.00 -3.00
C GLY A 154 -5.11 2.23 -3.90
N GLN A 155 -6.10 3.12 -3.68
CA GLN A 155 -6.29 4.32 -4.53
C GLN A 155 -5.08 5.25 -4.57
N GLY A 156 -4.26 5.25 -3.52
CA GLY A 156 -3.02 6.01 -3.51
C GLY A 156 -2.04 5.52 -4.56
N ILE A 157 -1.83 4.21 -4.66
CA ILE A 157 -0.96 3.61 -5.69
C ILE A 157 -1.52 3.90 -7.08
N GLN A 158 -2.82 3.67 -7.28
CA GLN A 158 -3.49 3.96 -8.54
C GLN A 158 -3.25 5.41 -8.96
N GLU A 159 -3.51 6.39 -8.09
CA GLU A 159 -3.40 7.81 -8.43
C GLU A 159 -1.97 8.21 -8.77
N ILE A 160 -0.98 7.76 -8.00
CA ILE A 160 0.43 8.05 -8.21
C ILE A 160 0.93 7.57 -9.58
N PHE A 161 0.50 6.38 -10.00
CA PHE A 161 1.00 5.77 -11.24
C PHE A 161 0.02 5.82 -12.42
N TYR A 162 -1.15 6.46 -12.28
CA TYR A 162 -2.26 6.40 -13.23
C TYR A 162 -1.91 6.84 -14.66
N SER A 163 -0.90 7.69 -14.83
CA SER A 163 -0.45 8.22 -16.14
C SER A 163 0.89 7.64 -16.61
N ARG A 164 1.37 6.56 -15.97
CA ARG A 164 2.70 5.98 -16.20
C ARG A 164 2.59 4.58 -16.84
N ALA A 165 3.48 4.30 -17.80
CA ALA A 165 3.57 3.03 -18.52
C ALA A 165 4.72 2.12 -18.05
N ASP A 166 5.58 2.61 -17.20
CA ASP A 166 6.74 1.91 -16.66
C ASP A 166 6.43 1.18 -15.33
N ILE A 167 5.26 1.47 -14.75
CA ILE A 167 4.69 0.79 -13.58
C ILE A 167 3.32 0.19 -13.98
N LEU A 168 3.14 -1.11 -13.79
CA LEU A 168 1.83 -1.75 -13.83
C LEU A 168 1.28 -1.87 -12.41
N TYR A 169 0.08 -1.38 -12.17
CA TYR A 169 -0.66 -1.63 -10.94
C TYR A 169 -1.80 -2.62 -11.20
N VAL A 170 -1.83 -3.71 -10.43
CA VAL A 170 -2.91 -4.70 -10.44
C VAL A 170 -3.42 -4.84 -9.02
N SER A 171 -4.72 -4.68 -8.80
CA SER A 171 -5.34 -4.80 -7.47
C SER A 171 -6.55 -5.74 -7.50
N ILE A 172 -6.55 -6.68 -6.55
CA ILE A 172 -7.74 -7.49 -6.23
C ILE A 172 -8.29 -6.94 -4.93
N HIS A 173 -9.56 -6.54 -4.91
CA HIS A 173 -10.17 -5.90 -3.76
C HIS A 173 -11.69 -6.08 -3.77
N GLY A 174 -12.35 -5.81 -2.64
CA GLY A 174 -13.81 -5.76 -2.57
C GLY A 174 -14.38 -4.68 -3.48
N ASP A 175 -15.53 -4.95 -4.09
CA ASP A 175 -16.24 -3.95 -4.90
C ASP A 175 -16.38 -2.65 -4.10
N PRO A 176 -15.90 -1.49 -4.61
CA PRO A 176 -15.87 -0.24 -3.85
C PRO A 176 -17.26 0.38 -3.63
N THR A 177 -18.32 -0.19 -4.17
CA THR A 177 -19.69 0.29 -3.96
C THR A 177 -20.07 0.15 -2.48
N ASN A 178 -20.18 1.28 -1.78
CA ASN A 178 -20.42 1.35 -0.32
C ASN A 178 -19.34 0.66 0.54
N PHE A 179 -18.15 0.45 -0.02
CA PHE A 179 -16.99 -0.10 0.66
C PHE A 179 -15.76 0.77 0.40
N TYR A 180 -14.90 1.00 1.42
CA TYR A 180 -13.74 1.88 1.27
C TYR A 180 -12.85 1.45 0.09
N PRO A 181 -12.35 2.36 -0.77
CA PRO A 181 -12.39 3.83 -0.67
C PRO A 181 -13.61 4.50 -1.35
N VAL A 182 -14.63 3.77 -1.72
CA VAL A 182 -15.96 4.20 -2.21
C VAL A 182 -15.93 4.86 -3.60
N VAL A 183 -14.97 5.74 -3.87
CA VAL A 183 -14.96 6.62 -5.04
C VAL A 183 -14.06 6.16 -6.19
N THR A 184 -13.34 5.06 -6.01
CA THR A 184 -12.37 4.53 -6.98
C THR A 184 -12.07 3.05 -6.72
N GLY A 185 -11.52 2.34 -7.71
CA GLY A 185 -11.29 0.91 -7.69
C GLY A 185 -12.21 0.16 -8.66
N TYR A 186 -12.92 0.88 -9.51
CA TYR A 186 -13.82 0.29 -10.49
C TYR A 186 -13.04 -0.31 -11.68
N GLN A 187 -13.58 -1.36 -12.27
CA GLN A 187 -12.92 -2.13 -13.34
C GLN A 187 -12.62 -1.30 -14.60
N GLU A 188 -13.43 -0.27 -14.87
CA GLU A 188 -13.24 0.64 -16.01
C GLU A 188 -12.11 1.65 -15.83
N GLU A 189 -11.56 1.81 -14.63
CA GLU A 189 -10.43 2.69 -14.36
C GLU A 189 -9.13 2.02 -14.82
N ARG A 190 -8.72 2.29 -16.05
CA ARG A 190 -7.64 1.60 -16.77
C ARG A 190 -6.36 2.40 -16.96
N GLY A 191 -6.21 3.53 -16.26
CA GLY A 191 -5.10 4.46 -16.47
C GLY A 191 -5.44 5.61 -17.42
N LYS A 192 -4.51 6.54 -17.60
CA LYS A 192 -4.69 7.76 -18.40
C LYS A 192 -3.43 8.09 -19.20
N GLY A 193 -3.62 8.62 -20.41
CA GLY A 193 -2.49 9.05 -21.26
C GLY A 193 -1.53 7.89 -21.55
N ALA A 194 -0.24 8.04 -21.24
CA ALA A 194 0.74 6.98 -21.39
C ALA A 194 0.47 5.76 -20.51
N GLY A 195 -0.20 5.94 -19.37
CA GLY A 195 -0.54 4.88 -18.42
C GLY A 195 -1.82 4.11 -18.79
N LEU A 196 -2.46 4.40 -19.91
CA LEU A 196 -3.68 3.68 -20.32
C LEU A 196 -3.37 2.19 -20.55
N GLY A 197 -4.07 1.32 -19.81
CA GLY A 197 -3.87 -0.13 -19.80
C GLY A 197 -2.86 -0.62 -18.75
N PHE A 198 -2.22 0.27 -17.99
CA PHE A 198 -1.27 -0.08 -16.94
C PHE A 198 -1.84 0.06 -15.52
N ASN A 199 -3.16 0.26 -15.40
CA ASN A 199 -3.95 0.13 -14.18
C ASN A 199 -5.01 -0.95 -14.40
N VAL A 200 -5.03 -1.96 -13.54
CA VAL A 200 -5.95 -3.10 -13.64
C VAL A 200 -6.62 -3.33 -12.29
N ASN A 201 -7.88 -2.98 -12.20
CA ASN A 201 -8.73 -3.23 -11.05
C ASN A 201 -9.54 -4.51 -11.27
N LEU A 202 -9.50 -5.40 -10.28
CA LEU A 202 -10.21 -6.68 -10.25
C LEU A 202 -11.15 -6.70 -9.02
N PRO A 203 -12.21 -5.87 -9.01
CA PRO A 203 -13.15 -5.82 -7.89
C PRO A 203 -13.89 -7.15 -7.75
N MET A 204 -14.16 -7.53 -6.50
CA MET A 204 -14.88 -8.74 -6.12
C MET A 204 -16.20 -8.40 -5.46
N PRO A 205 -17.32 -9.03 -5.83
CA PRO A 205 -18.56 -8.89 -5.10
C PRO A 205 -18.38 -9.23 -3.62
N HIS A 206 -19.04 -8.49 -2.73
CA HIS A 206 -19.04 -8.79 -1.30
C HIS A 206 -19.61 -10.18 -1.04
N GLY A 207 -19.01 -10.93 -0.11
CA GLY A 207 -19.33 -12.32 0.17
C GLY A 207 -18.71 -13.33 -0.81
N SER A 208 -17.76 -12.89 -1.64
CA SER A 208 -17.04 -13.79 -2.55
C SER A 208 -16.26 -14.86 -1.79
N THR A 209 -16.24 -16.06 -2.37
CA THR A 209 -15.53 -17.23 -1.83
C THR A 209 -14.04 -17.19 -2.15
N GLU A 210 -13.26 -18.03 -1.45
CA GLU A 210 -11.84 -18.26 -1.74
C GLU A 210 -11.62 -18.69 -3.20
N ALA A 211 -12.51 -19.53 -3.76
CA ALA A 211 -12.39 -19.95 -5.14
C ALA A 211 -12.45 -18.75 -6.11
N ALA A 212 -13.40 -17.83 -5.91
CA ALA A 212 -13.50 -16.62 -6.70
C ALA A 212 -12.28 -15.70 -6.52
N PHE A 213 -11.73 -15.60 -5.30
CA PHE A 213 -10.49 -14.86 -5.08
C PHE A 213 -9.33 -15.43 -5.91
N PHE A 214 -9.18 -16.76 -5.97
CA PHE A 214 -8.12 -17.38 -6.77
C PHE A 214 -8.35 -17.32 -8.28
N GLU A 215 -9.58 -17.17 -8.76
CA GLU A 215 -9.84 -16.80 -10.16
C GLU A 215 -9.25 -15.43 -10.47
N ARG A 216 -9.46 -14.43 -9.59
CA ARG A 216 -8.86 -13.08 -9.73
C ARG A 216 -7.33 -13.12 -9.61
N VAL A 217 -6.77 -13.94 -8.72
CA VAL A 217 -5.31 -14.15 -8.66
C VAL A 217 -4.80 -14.67 -10.02
N GLY A 218 -5.50 -15.62 -10.64
CA GLY A 218 -5.14 -16.11 -11.98
C GLY A 218 -5.16 -15.00 -13.05
N GLU A 219 -6.18 -14.14 -13.05
CA GLU A 219 -6.27 -12.99 -13.95
C GLU A 219 -5.12 -12.00 -13.71
N ALA A 220 -4.83 -11.67 -12.44
CA ALA A 220 -3.72 -10.79 -12.08
C ALA A 220 -2.36 -11.32 -12.56
N LEU A 221 -2.10 -12.62 -12.38
CA LEU A 221 -0.87 -13.26 -12.85
C LEU A 221 -0.76 -13.23 -14.39
N GLN A 222 -1.86 -13.33 -15.13
CA GLN A 222 -1.85 -13.17 -16.59
C GLN A 222 -1.49 -11.72 -17.00
N GLU A 223 -1.96 -10.70 -16.27
CA GLU A 223 -1.57 -9.32 -16.53
C GLU A 223 -0.07 -9.08 -16.24
N LEU A 224 0.47 -9.68 -15.18
CA LEU A 224 1.91 -9.66 -14.91
C LEU A 224 2.70 -10.35 -16.03
N GLU A 225 2.24 -11.50 -16.51
CA GLU A 225 2.88 -12.22 -17.64
C GLU A 225 2.89 -11.39 -18.93
N ARG A 226 1.81 -10.68 -19.23
CA ARG A 226 1.72 -9.78 -20.40
C ARG A 226 2.66 -8.58 -20.26
N PHE A 227 2.72 -7.97 -19.07
CA PHE A 227 3.56 -6.80 -18.81
C PHE A 227 5.04 -7.16 -18.76
N LYS A 228 5.40 -8.37 -18.32
CA LYS A 228 6.77 -8.86 -18.15
C LYS A 228 7.61 -7.91 -17.29
N PRO A 229 7.25 -7.72 -16.01
CA PRO A 229 8.02 -6.86 -15.11
C PRO A 229 9.40 -7.45 -14.82
N ASP A 230 10.38 -6.58 -14.60
CA ASP A 230 11.72 -6.96 -14.16
C ASP A 230 11.77 -7.22 -12.64
N ALA A 231 10.84 -6.62 -11.89
CA ALA A 231 10.65 -6.79 -10.44
C ALA A 231 9.19 -6.56 -10.03
N LEU A 232 8.80 -7.13 -8.90
CA LEU A 232 7.46 -7.04 -8.32
C LEU A 232 7.51 -6.43 -6.93
N VAL A 233 6.61 -5.50 -6.66
CA VAL A 233 6.18 -5.14 -5.30
C VAL A 233 4.86 -5.84 -5.04
N LEU A 234 4.79 -6.68 -4.02
CA LEU A 234 3.54 -7.24 -3.51
C LEU A 234 3.09 -6.39 -2.32
N ALA A 235 2.00 -5.66 -2.47
CA ALA A 235 1.27 -5.05 -1.35
C ALA A 235 0.39 -6.15 -0.73
N LEU A 236 0.81 -6.63 0.43
CA LEU A 236 0.23 -7.80 1.07
C LEU A 236 -0.66 -7.39 2.24
N GLY A 237 -1.98 -7.44 2.06
CA GLY A 237 -2.95 -7.37 3.14
C GLY A 237 -3.28 -8.76 3.72
N PHE A 238 -3.52 -8.80 5.02
CA PHE A 238 -4.04 -9.98 5.71
C PHE A 238 -5.54 -9.86 6.00
N ASP A 239 -6.15 -8.76 5.61
CA ASP A 239 -7.57 -8.43 5.79
C ASP A 239 -8.52 -9.10 4.78
N ILE A 240 -7.97 -9.91 3.85
CA ILE A 240 -8.76 -10.85 3.05
C ILE A 240 -9.14 -12.12 3.84
N TYR A 241 -8.66 -12.27 5.09
CA TYR A 241 -8.98 -13.42 5.94
C TYR A 241 -10.47 -13.47 6.27
N GLU A 242 -11.05 -14.67 6.27
CA GLU A 242 -12.50 -14.88 6.42
C GLU A 242 -13.12 -14.32 7.70
N ASP A 243 -12.34 -14.29 8.81
CA ASP A 243 -12.76 -13.74 10.09
C ASP A 243 -12.22 -12.33 10.36
N ASP A 244 -11.57 -11.68 9.40
CA ASP A 244 -11.09 -10.32 9.58
C ASP A 244 -12.27 -9.34 9.61
N PRO A 245 -12.35 -8.44 10.61
CA PRO A 245 -13.48 -7.52 10.75
C PRO A 245 -13.65 -6.53 9.59
N GLN A 246 -12.63 -6.37 8.74
CA GLN A 246 -12.67 -5.52 7.55
C GLN A 246 -12.87 -6.32 6.25
N SER A 247 -12.91 -7.67 6.33
CA SER A 247 -13.03 -8.51 5.14
C SER A 247 -14.42 -8.49 4.52
N GLN A 248 -14.44 -8.60 3.21
CA GLN A 248 -15.66 -8.83 2.41
C GLN A 248 -15.54 -10.10 1.55
N VAL A 249 -14.48 -10.90 1.77
CA VAL A 249 -14.24 -12.19 1.11
C VAL A 249 -13.85 -13.23 2.16
N SER A 250 -13.87 -14.51 1.79
CA SER A 250 -13.60 -15.60 2.72
C SER A 250 -12.35 -16.38 2.30
N VAL A 251 -11.16 -15.80 2.53
CA VAL A 251 -9.88 -16.50 2.34
C VAL A 251 -9.45 -17.15 3.65
N THR A 252 -9.18 -18.45 3.61
CA THR A 252 -8.76 -19.22 4.78
C THR A 252 -7.26 -19.09 5.04
N THR A 253 -6.79 -19.58 6.21
CA THR A 253 -5.34 -19.68 6.47
C THR A 253 -4.62 -20.53 5.42
N ASP A 254 -5.23 -21.63 4.94
CA ASP A 254 -4.68 -22.44 3.84
C ASP A 254 -4.68 -21.67 2.52
N GLY A 255 -5.64 -20.76 2.33
CA GLY A 255 -5.67 -19.83 1.21
C GLY A 255 -4.44 -18.92 1.18
N PHE A 256 -3.94 -18.44 2.32
CA PHE A 256 -2.68 -17.69 2.36
C PHE A 256 -1.48 -18.54 1.94
N GLU A 257 -1.41 -19.83 2.29
CA GLU A 257 -0.35 -20.72 1.80
C GLU A 257 -0.42 -20.87 0.28
N ARG A 258 -1.62 -21.02 -0.26
CA ARG A 258 -1.85 -21.09 -1.70
C ARG A 258 -1.47 -19.79 -2.42
N LEU A 259 -1.82 -18.62 -1.86
CA LEU A 259 -1.42 -17.32 -2.40
C LEU A 259 0.11 -17.18 -2.38
N GLY A 260 0.74 -17.49 -1.25
CA GLY A 260 2.19 -17.50 -1.12
C GLY A 260 2.86 -18.39 -2.18
N SER A 261 2.32 -19.60 -2.41
CA SER A 261 2.82 -20.53 -3.42
C SER A 261 2.70 -19.96 -4.86
N ALA A 262 1.58 -19.29 -5.18
CA ALA A 262 1.37 -18.69 -6.48
C ALA A 262 2.37 -17.55 -6.75
N ILE A 263 2.57 -16.66 -5.77
CA ILE A 263 3.55 -15.55 -5.86
C ILE A 263 4.98 -16.10 -5.84
N GLY A 264 5.26 -17.10 -5.00
CA GLY A 264 6.57 -17.75 -4.90
C GLY A 264 7.04 -18.43 -6.21
N ALA A 265 6.12 -18.80 -7.08
CA ALA A 265 6.43 -19.39 -8.38
C ALA A 265 6.98 -18.37 -9.41
N LEU A 266 6.80 -17.07 -9.18
CA LEU A 266 7.33 -16.03 -10.07
C LEU A 266 8.87 -16.00 -10.00
N THR A 267 9.52 -15.96 -11.14
CA THR A 267 11.00 -16.03 -11.22
C THR A 267 11.71 -14.68 -11.07
N ILE A 268 10.95 -13.59 -10.99
CA ILE A 268 11.46 -12.22 -10.82
C ILE A 268 11.74 -11.90 -9.35
N PRO A 269 12.56 -10.86 -9.06
CA PRO A 269 12.74 -10.32 -7.72
C PRO A 269 11.42 -9.77 -7.14
N ILE A 270 11.18 -9.99 -5.84
CA ILE A 270 9.95 -9.58 -5.16
C ILE A 270 10.25 -8.84 -3.87
N VAL A 271 9.70 -7.65 -3.72
CA VAL A 271 9.59 -6.92 -2.46
C VAL A 271 8.17 -7.10 -1.95
N ILE A 272 8.00 -7.68 -0.78
CA ILE A 272 6.70 -7.77 -0.10
C ILE A 272 6.61 -6.61 0.87
N VAL A 273 5.56 -5.82 0.76
CA VAL A 273 5.23 -4.69 1.65
C VAL A 273 3.96 -5.04 2.39
N GLN A 274 4.00 -5.08 3.72
CA GLN A 274 2.82 -5.36 4.53
C GLN A 274 1.87 -4.17 4.49
N GLU A 275 0.59 -4.45 4.27
CA GLU A 275 -0.52 -3.50 4.34
C GLU A 275 -1.49 -3.86 5.46
N GLY A 276 -2.80 -3.97 5.20
CA GLY A 276 -3.84 -4.24 6.20
C GLY A 276 -3.80 -5.64 6.83
N GLY A 277 -4.69 -5.84 7.77
CA GLY A 277 -4.89 -7.07 8.53
C GLY A 277 -5.20 -6.76 9.99
N TYR A 278 -6.43 -7.07 10.43
CA TYR A 278 -7.00 -6.55 11.68
C TYR A 278 -7.45 -7.66 12.64
N HIS A 279 -7.50 -8.92 12.18
CA HIS A 279 -7.75 -10.07 13.04
C HIS A 279 -6.47 -10.52 13.73
N MET A 280 -6.15 -9.88 14.85
CA MET A 280 -4.85 -10.03 15.55
C MET A 280 -4.55 -11.46 16.01
N GLU A 281 -5.58 -12.28 16.27
CA GLU A 281 -5.41 -13.65 16.74
C GLU A 281 -4.90 -14.59 15.65
N SER A 282 -5.22 -14.35 14.38
CA SER A 282 -4.84 -15.22 13.25
C SER A 282 -3.72 -14.66 12.38
N ILE A 283 -3.33 -13.38 12.54
CA ILE A 283 -2.33 -12.75 11.67
C ILE A 283 -1.00 -13.51 11.63
N GLU A 284 -0.56 -14.07 12.76
CA GLU A 284 0.65 -14.89 12.82
C GLU A 284 0.48 -16.20 12.03
N ALA A 285 -0.65 -16.87 12.15
CA ALA A 285 -0.93 -18.12 11.45
C ALA A 285 -1.01 -17.87 9.94
N ASN A 286 -1.72 -16.83 9.53
CA ASN A 286 -1.88 -16.44 8.12
C ASN A 286 -0.53 -16.02 7.49
N ALA A 287 0.29 -15.25 8.20
CA ALA A 287 1.62 -14.89 7.75
C ALA A 287 2.53 -16.13 7.62
N ARG A 288 2.51 -17.05 8.61
CA ARG A 288 3.26 -18.31 8.53
C ARG A 288 2.84 -19.16 7.33
N ALA A 289 1.54 -19.28 7.08
CA ALA A 289 1.00 -20.01 5.94
C ALA A 289 1.46 -19.38 4.62
N PHE A 290 1.30 -18.07 4.46
CA PHE A 290 1.77 -17.35 3.28
C PHE A 290 3.26 -17.60 3.01
N PHE A 291 4.12 -17.40 4.01
CA PHE A 291 5.56 -17.60 3.82
C PHE A 291 5.96 -19.07 3.66
N SER A 292 5.19 -20.03 4.22
CA SER A 292 5.37 -21.45 3.94
C SER A 292 5.19 -21.75 2.45
N GLY A 293 4.08 -21.31 1.88
CA GLY A 293 3.80 -21.45 0.46
C GLY A 293 4.82 -20.73 -0.42
N PHE A 294 5.12 -19.47 -0.10
CA PHE A 294 6.05 -18.63 -0.85
C PHE A 294 7.45 -19.23 -0.94
N LEU A 295 8.00 -19.71 0.18
CA LEU A 295 9.36 -20.28 0.23
C LEU A 295 9.43 -21.70 -0.36
N SER A 296 8.32 -22.46 -0.39
CA SER A 296 8.28 -23.82 -0.93
C SER A 296 8.62 -23.87 -2.43
N ARG A 297 8.40 -22.80 -3.17
CA ARG A 297 8.60 -22.66 -4.61
C ARG A 297 9.95 -22.05 -5.00
N ARG A 298 10.76 -21.66 -4.04
CA ARG A 298 12.00 -20.90 -4.27
C ARG A 298 13.26 -21.61 -3.78
N ARG A 299 13.21 -22.95 -3.71
CA ARG A 299 14.37 -23.80 -3.40
C ARG A 299 15.25 -24.02 -4.61
#